data_1df5ffeb67fd9b2c8f0b43a3a5ad39c5
#
_entry.id   1df5ffeb67fd9b2c8f0b43a3a5ad39c5
#
_cell.length_a   1.000
_cell.length_b   1.000
_cell.length_c   1.000
_cell.angle_alpha   90.00
_cell.angle_beta   90.00
_cell.angle_gamma   90.00
#
_symmetry.space_group_name_H-M   'P 1'
#
loop_
_entity.id
_entity.type
_entity.pdbx_description
1 polymer ?
#
loop_
_entity_poly.entity_id
_entity_poly.type
_entity_poly.pdbx_seq_one_letter_code
_entity_poly.pdbx_strand_id
1 'polypeptide(L)' 'MTQIDLQIGHKIRTKRRQLGVAQANLAKKLSISPSYLNLIESGKRKINVDLLLKLASELNIEISDISKKN' A
#
# COMPACT_ATOMS: atom_id res chain seq x y z
N MET A 1 11.05 -5.11 10.48
CA MET A 1 10.82 -4.59 9.13
C MET A 1 11.76 -5.26 8.15
N THR A 2 11.21 -5.73 7.05
CA THR A 2 12.03 -6.29 5.98
C THR A 2 12.13 -5.28 4.85
N GLN A 3 13.12 -5.47 3.98
CA GLN A 3 13.26 -4.62 2.81
C GLN A 3 12.07 -4.76 1.87
N ILE A 4 11.46 -5.94 1.82
CA ILE A 4 10.26 -6.18 1.02
C ILE A 4 9.10 -5.32 1.52
N ASP A 5 8.91 -5.25 2.84
CA ASP A 5 7.85 -4.43 3.42
C ASP A 5 8.05 -2.95 3.08
N LEU A 6 9.29 -2.49 3.12
CA LEU A 6 9.62 -1.12 2.75
C LEU A 6 9.33 -0.85 1.28
N GLN A 7 9.68 -1.79 0.40
CA GLN A 7 9.44 -1.65 -1.04
C GLN A 7 7.95 -1.62 -1.36
N ILE A 8 7.19 -2.52 -0.75
CA ILE A 8 5.74 -2.57 -0.95
C ILE A 8 5.10 -1.27 -0.48
N GLY A 9 5.45 -0.84 0.73
CA GLY A 9 4.90 0.40 1.28
C GLY A 9 5.23 1.61 0.43
N HIS A 10 6.45 1.70 -0.06
CA HIS A 10 6.88 2.79 -0.91
C HIS A 10 6.09 2.82 -2.23
N LYS A 11 5.89 1.67 -2.85
CA LYS A 11 5.13 1.60 -4.10
C LYS A 11 3.68 2.01 -3.88
N ILE A 12 3.08 1.60 -2.79
CA ILE A 12 1.71 1.98 -2.44
C ILE A 12 1.62 3.49 -2.29
N ARG A 13 2.52 4.08 -1.51
CA ARG A 13 2.53 5.53 -1.28
C ARG A 13 2.73 6.30 -2.58
N THR A 14 3.70 5.88 -3.37
CA THR A 14 4.02 6.55 -4.64
C THR A 14 2.82 6.52 -5.57
N LYS A 15 2.20 5.36 -5.74
CA LYS A 15 1.05 5.25 -6.63
C LYS A 15 -0.14 6.04 -6.12
N ARG A 16 -0.38 6.00 -4.80
CA ARG A 16 -1.45 6.78 -4.19
C ARG A 16 -1.27 8.27 -4.50
N ARG A 17 -0.06 8.79 -4.32
CA ARG A 17 0.24 10.19 -4.58
C ARG A 17 0.13 10.54 -6.06
N GLN A 18 0.55 9.64 -6.94
CA GLN A 18 0.41 9.85 -8.38
C GLN A 18 -1.05 9.98 -8.79
N LEU A 19 -1.93 9.25 -8.13
CA LEU A 19 -3.36 9.30 -8.41
C LEU A 19 -4.07 10.43 -7.69
N GLY A 20 -3.35 11.18 -6.84
CA GLY A 20 -3.93 12.29 -6.10
C GLY A 20 -4.89 11.86 -5.00
N VAL A 21 -4.73 10.65 -4.47
CA VAL A 21 -5.63 10.11 -3.45
C VAL A 21 -5.07 10.40 -2.07
N ALA A 22 -5.89 11.05 -1.21
CA ALA A 22 -5.49 11.30 0.16
C ALA A 22 -5.42 10.00 0.94
N GLN A 23 -4.44 9.91 1.86
CA GLN A 23 -4.25 8.72 2.67
C GLN A 23 -5.52 8.35 3.44
N ALA A 24 -6.20 9.35 4.03
CA ALA A 24 -7.42 9.11 4.79
C ALA A 24 -8.54 8.55 3.91
N ASN A 25 -8.65 9.02 2.68
CA ASN A 25 -9.67 8.53 1.76
C ASN A 25 -9.42 7.09 1.36
N LEU A 26 -8.15 6.75 1.09
CA LEU A 26 -7.81 5.37 0.75
C LEU A 26 -8.05 4.44 1.94
N ALA A 27 -7.65 4.86 3.13
CA ALA A 27 -7.87 4.07 4.34
C ALA A 27 -9.36 3.76 4.53
N LYS A 28 -10.20 4.76 4.31
CA LYS A 28 -11.65 4.59 4.42
C LYS A 28 -12.17 3.54 3.43
N LYS A 29 -11.71 3.59 2.20
CA LYS A 29 -12.11 2.61 1.18
C LYS A 29 -11.68 1.20 1.54
N LEU A 30 -10.56 1.07 2.26
CA LEU A 30 -10.03 -0.22 2.67
C LEU A 30 -10.56 -0.67 4.02
N SER A 31 -11.38 0.14 4.67
CA SER A 31 -11.93 -0.13 6.00
C SER A 31 -10.83 -0.30 7.06
N ILE A 32 -9.79 0.51 6.95
CA ILE A 32 -8.70 0.54 7.92
C ILE A 32 -8.49 1.98 8.39
N SER A 33 -7.77 2.14 9.49
CA SER A 33 -7.46 3.47 9.99
C SER A 33 -6.36 4.13 9.14
N PRO A 34 -6.35 5.47 9.03
CA PRO A 34 -5.25 6.17 8.36
C PRO A 34 -3.90 5.89 9.03
N SER A 35 -3.88 5.73 10.35
CA SER A 35 -2.63 5.41 11.07
C SER A 35 -2.09 4.05 10.64
N TYR A 36 -2.96 3.06 10.48
CA TYR A 36 -2.54 1.74 10.03
C TYR A 36 -2.00 1.80 8.60
N LEU A 37 -2.69 2.52 7.71
CA LEU A 37 -2.21 2.69 6.34
C LEU A 37 -0.86 3.39 6.31
N ASN A 38 -0.67 4.39 7.16
CA ASN A 38 0.62 5.07 7.24
C ASN A 38 1.74 4.11 7.66
N LEU A 39 1.47 3.22 8.60
CA LEU A 39 2.46 2.21 9.02
C LEU A 39 2.80 1.27 7.88
N ILE A 40 1.80 0.88 7.08
CA ILE A 40 2.02 0.03 5.92
C ILE A 40 2.87 0.76 4.88
N GLU A 41 2.53 2.00 4.57
CA GLU A 41 3.26 2.79 3.57
C GLU A 41 4.69 3.08 3.98
N SER A 42 4.96 3.18 5.28
CA SER A 42 6.31 3.40 5.78
C SER A 42 7.10 2.12 6.01
N GLY A 43 6.49 0.96 5.73
CA GLY A 43 7.17 -0.32 5.87
C GLY A 43 7.28 -0.81 7.31
N LYS A 44 6.55 -0.19 8.23
CA LYS A 44 6.62 -0.56 9.66
C LYS A 44 5.63 -1.65 10.05
N ARG A 45 4.74 -2.01 9.15
CA ARG A 45 3.77 -3.08 9.36
C ARG A 45 3.68 -3.91 8.11
N LYS A 46 3.57 -5.22 8.29
CA LYS A 46 3.34 -6.13 7.18
C LYS A 46 1.92 -5.96 6.67
N ILE A 47 1.76 -6.13 5.37
CA ILE A 47 0.44 -6.14 4.75
C ILE A 47 0.05 -7.59 4.52
N ASN A 48 -1.19 -7.97 4.86
CA ASN A 48 -1.69 -9.30 4.55
C ASN A 48 -2.16 -9.36 3.09
N VAL A 49 -2.36 -10.59 2.59
CA VAL A 49 -2.68 -10.79 1.18
C VAL A 49 -4.01 -10.16 0.81
N ASP A 50 -5.02 -10.28 1.66
CA ASP A 50 -6.33 -9.71 1.37
C ASP A 50 -6.26 -8.20 1.21
N LEU A 51 -5.56 -7.53 2.11
CA LEU A 51 -5.41 -6.09 2.04
C LEU A 51 -4.56 -5.67 0.84
N LEU A 52 -3.53 -6.45 0.52
CA LEU A 52 -2.71 -6.19 -0.66
C LEU A 52 -3.53 -6.25 -1.94
N LEU A 53 -4.41 -7.25 -2.06
CA LEU A 53 -5.28 -7.36 -3.22
C LEU A 53 -6.24 -6.18 -3.32
N LYS A 54 -6.80 -5.75 -2.20
CA LYS A 54 -7.68 -4.58 -2.17
C LYS A 54 -6.93 -3.31 -2.57
N LEU A 55 -5.72 -3.13 -2.05
CA LEU A 55 -4.90 -1.98 -2.39
C LEU A 55 -4.54 -1.97 -3.87
N ALA A 56 -4.16 -3.12 -4.41
CA ALA A 56 -3.81 -3.21 -5.83
C ALA A 56 -5.01 -2.83 -6.69
N SER A 57 -6.19 -3.29 -6.32
CA SER A 57 -7.42 -2.97 -7.05
C SER A 57 -7.73 -1.47 -6.98
N GLU A 58 -7.68 -0.89 -5.78
CA GLU A 58 -8.02 0.53 -5.58
C GLU A 58 -7.02 1.47 -6.27
N LEU A 59 -5.75 1.09 -6.30
CA LEU A 59 -4.71 1.93 -6.89
C LEU A 59 -4.35 1.51 -8.31
N ASN A 60 -5.03 0.51 -8.84
CA ASN A 60 -4.78 0.01 -10.19
C ASN A 60 -3.32 -0.40 -10.37
N ILE A 61 -2.80 -1.15 -9.41
CA ILE A 61 -1.42 -1.65 -9.41
C ILE A 61 -1.43 -3.12 -9.77
N GLU A 62 -0.51 -3.53 -10.64
CA GLU A 62 -0.28 -4.95 -10.91
C GLU A 62 0.40 -5.59 -9.70
N ILE A 63 -0.12 -6.74 -9.26
CA ILE A 63 0.49 -7.48 -8.14
C ILE A 63 1.94 -7.84 -8.47
N SER A 64 2.21 -8.20 -9.71
CA SER A 64 3.57 -8.52 -10.15
C SER A 64 4.54 -7.35 -9.97
N ASP A 65 4.06 -6.13 -10.11
CA ASP A 65 4.89 -4.94 -9.91
C ASP A 65 5.26 -4.76 -8.45
N ILE A 66 4.37 -5.12 -7.53
CA ILE A 66 4.62 -5.00 -6.11
C ILE A 66 5.65 -6.04 -5.65
N SER A 67 5.51 -7.27 -6.12
CA SER A 67 6.36 -8.38 -5.68
C SER A 67 7.63 -8.53 -6.51
N LYS A 68 7.81 -7.69 -7.52
CA LYS A 68 8.94 -7.80 -8.44
C LYS A 68 10.25 -7.45 -7.72
N LYS A 69 11.22 -8.33 -7.88
CA LYS A 69 12.59 -8.09 -7.42
C LYS A 69 13.39 -7.44 -8.53
N ASN A 70 14.19 -6.48 -8.17
CA ASN A 70 15.14 -5.89 -9.09
C ASN A 70 16.52 -6.31 -8.72
#